data_9ab79106dfd0afdfff1ae9866263c653
#
_entry.id   9ab79106dfd0afdfff1ae9866263c653
#
_cell.length_a   1.000
_cell.length_b   1.000
_cell.length_c   1.000
_cell.angle_alpha   90.00
_cell.angle_beta   90.00
_cell.angle_gamma   90.00
#
_symmetry.space_group_name_H-M   'P 1'
#
loop_
_entity.id
_entity.type
_entity.pdbx_description
1 polymer ?
#
loop_
_entity_poly.entity_id
_entity_poly.type
_entity_poly.pdbx_seq_one_letter_code
_entity_poly.pdbx_strand_id
1 'polypeptide(L)'
;VTKVVLSSDQESIIALQKHTLTKLPVAECKSMYNQCGDCVAAANPFCGWCSMENTCSSRNVCQTRQWVTASPGGGQCSQIEQVIPSSLSMPTAVSHITLMISALPEVSRRDPGFNCVFGHNVTAVRARVVSGGLQCAIPSSEAFSTFQTATGAESIQLEIRFADLGTTLVST
;
A
#
# COMPACT_ATOMS: atom_id res chain seq x y z
N VAL A 1 -33.05 15.03 -20.26
CA VAL A 1 -32.87 13.76 -19.54
C VAL A 1 -34.25 13.31 -19.10
N THR A 2 -34.67 12.13 -19.51
CA THR A 2 -36.01 11.62 -19.20
C THR A 2 -36.00 10.71 -17.95
N LYS A 3 -34.91 9.99 -17.74
CA LYS A 3 -34.73 9.13 -16.57
C LYS A 3 -33.23 8.90 -16.28
N VAL A 4 -32.86 8.91 -14.99
CA VAL A 4 -31.54 8.59 -14.50
C VAL A 4 -31.68 7.53 -13.43
N VAL A 5 -30.91 6.45 -13.51
CA VAL A 5 -30.88 5.37 -12.54
C VAL A 5 -29.44 5.00 -12.24
N LEU A 6 -29.18 4.59 -11.01
CA LEU A 6 -27.91 3.97 -10.63
C LEU A 6 -27.92 2.51 -11.10
N SER A 7 -26.82 2.04 -11.67
CA SER A 7 -26.67 0.63 -12.04
C SER A 7 -26.71 -0.29 -10.80
N SER A 8 -27.04 -1.55 -10.98
CA SER A 8 -27.13 -2.52 -9.88
C SER A 8 -25.80 -2.75 -9.14
N ASP A 9 -24.68 -2.56 -9.84
CA ASP A 9 -23.31 -2.61 -9.29
C ASP A 9 -22.90 -1.31 -8.56
N GLN A 10 -23.75 -0.26 -8.63
CA GLN A 10 -23.48 1.07 -8.09
C GLN A 10 -22.23 1.78 -8.68
N GLU A 11 -21.69 1.26 -9.77
CA GLU A 11 -20.48 1.79 -10.40
C GLU A 11 -20.78 2.77 -11.53
N SER A 12 -22.02 2.82 -11.98
CA SER A 12 -22.41 3.63 -13.13
C SER A 12 -23.79 4.26 -12.97
N ILE A 13 -23.95 5.44 -13.56
CA ILE A 13 -25.23 6.08 -13.76
C ILE A 13 -25.67 5.80 -15.19
N ILE A 14 -26.89 5.32 -15.35
CA ILE A 14 -27.52 5.09 -16.63
C ILE A 14 -28.51 6.24 -16.88
N ALA A 15 -28.24 7.05 -17.88
CA ALA A 15 -29.09 8.16 -18.28
C ALA A 15 -29.82 7.82 -19.59
N LEU A 16 -31.13 7.86 -19.55
CA LEU A 16 -31.98 7.74 -20.74
C LEU A 16 -32.41 9.11 -21.23
N GLN A 17 -32.10 9.42 -22.46
CA GLN A 17 -32.46 10.67 -23.12
C GLN A 17 -33.09 10.37 -24.49
N LYS A 18 -34.38 10.61 -24.63
CA LYS A 18 -35.16 10.30 -25.86
C LYS A 18 -34.84 8.88 -26.39
N HIS A 19 -33.91 8.78 -27.33
CA HIS A 19 -33.53 7.54 -27.99
C HIS A 19 -32.09 7.09 -27.65
N THR A 20 -31.43 7.75 -26.72
CA THR A 20 -30.04 7.47 -26.35
C THR A 20 -29.96 6.99 -24.92
N LEU A 21 -29.29 5.85 -24.71
CA LEU A 21 -28.91 5.34 -23.40
C LEU A 21 -27.42 5.62 -23.19
N THR A 22 -27.08 6.37 -22.16
CA THR A 22 -25.68 6.70 -21.83
C THR A 22 -25.34 6.06 -20.48
N LYS A 23 -24.26 5.29 -20.43
CA LYS A 23 -23.69 4.76 -19.19
C LYS A 23 -22.49 5.66 -18.82
N LEU A 24 -22.53 6.26 -17.62
CA LEU A 24 -21.49 7.11 -17.09
C LEU A 24 -20.92 6.45 -15.83
N PRO A 25 -19.61 6.26 -15.70
CA PRO A 25 -19.03 5.76 -14.46
C PRO A 25 -19.28 6.75 -13.32
N VAL A 26 -19.63 6.25 -12.15
CA VAL A 26 -19.84 7.09 -10.94
C VAL A 26 -18.51 7.55 -10.39
N ALA A 27 -17.50 6.68 -10.43
CA ALA A 27 -16.15 6.99 -10.03
C ALA A 27 -15.14 6.09 -10.74
N GLU A 28 -14.13 6.70 -11.32
CA GLU A 28 -12.96 6.01 -11.86
C GLU A 28 -11.81 6.08 -10.84
N CYS A 29 -12.02 5.50 -9.66
CA CYS A 29 -11.12 5.64 -8.52
C CYS A 29 -9.65 5.36 -8.88
N LYS A 30 -9.40 4.29 -9.62
CA LYS A 30 -8.06 3.85 -9.98
C LYS A 30 -7.31 4.83 -10.90
N SER A 31 -8.02 5.47 -11.82
CA SER A 31 -7.41 6.42 -12.75
C SER A 31 -7.20 7.80 -12.12
N MET A 32 -7.97 8.13 -11.07
CA MET A 32 -7.91 9.44 -10.42
C MET A 32 -6.86 9.50 -9.30
N TYR A 33 -6.64 8.37 -8.59
CA TYR A 33 -5.79 8.35 -7.39
C TYR A 33 -4.87 7.13 -7.40
N ASN A 34 -3.56 7.37 -7.33
CA ASN A 34 -2.54 6.34 -7.34
C ASN A 34 -1.84 6.13 -5.97
N GLN A 35 -2.20 6.94 -4.98
CA GLN A 35 -1.69 6.86 -3.62
C GLN A 35 -2.83 6.82 -2.61
N CYS A 36 -2.59 6.12 -1.48
CA CYS A 36 -3.58 5.98 -0.43
C CYS A 36 -4.04 7.34 0.11
N GLY A 37 -3.09 8.24 0.41
CA GLY A 37 -3.40 9.56 0.95
C GLY A 37 -4.34 10.36 0.05
N ASP A 38 -4.05 10.41 -1.25
CA ASP A 38 -4.86 11.14 -2.24
C ASP A 38 -6.25 10.52 -2.39
N CYS A 39 -6.31 9.18 -2.44
CA CYS A 39 -7.56 8.44 -2.55
C CYS A 39 -8.49 8.72 -1.37
N VAL A 40 -7.93 8.74 -0.16
CA VAL A 40 -8.70 8.99 1.07
C VAL A 40 -9.02 10.47 1.24
N ALA A 41 -8.06 11.37 0.97
CA ALA A 41 -8.24 12.81 1.09
C ALA A 41 -9.28 13.38 0.14
N ALA A 42 -9.49 12.74 -1.01
CA ALA A 42 -10.53 13.12 -1.96
C ALA A 42 -11.95 13.01 -1.39
N ALA A 43 -12.13 12.28 -0.30
CA ALA A 43 -13.41 12.06 0.37
C ALA A 43 -14.55 11.66 -0.58
N ASN A 44 -14.22 10.97 -1.68
CA ASN A 44 -15.21 10.47 -2.62
C ASN A 44 -15.97 9.29 -1.96
N PRO A 45 -17.30 9.36 -1.82
CA PRO A 45 -18.07 8.34 -1.13
C PRO A 45 -18.05 6.97 -1.82
N PHE A 46 -17.67 6.91 -3.08
CA PHE A 46 -17.59 5.68 -3.87
C PHE A 46 -16.19 5.08 -3.93
N CYS A 47 -15.15 5.85 -3.55
CA CYS A 47 -13.77 5.43 -3.61
C CYS A 47 -13.19 5.20 -2.22
N GLY A 48 -12.28 4.24 -2.14
CA GLY A 48 -11.46 3.98 -0.98
C GLY A 48 -10.20 3.22 -1.38
N TRP A 49 -9.23 3.23 -0.51
CA TRP A 49 -7.96 2.54 -0.74
C TRP A 49 -8.05 1.07 -0.35
N CYS A 50 -7.83 0.20 -1.30
CA CYS A 50 -7.71 -1.23 -1.08
C CYS A 50 -6.26 -1.56 -0.71
N SER A 51 -5.98 -1.69 0.59
CA SER A 51 -4.61 -1.73 1.11
C SER A 51 -3.78 -2.90 0.56
N MET A 52 -4.36 -4.10 0.45
CA MET A 52 -3.61 -5.27 -0.03
C MET A 52 -3.39 -5.24 -1.54
N GLU A 53 -4.28 -4.63 -2.30
CA GLU A 53 -4.15 -4.51 -3.75
C GLU A 53 -3.39 -3.23 -4.16
N ASN A 54 -3.07 -2.39 -3.18
CA ASN A 54 -2.37 -1.11 -3.35
C ASN A 54 -3.00 -0.24 -4.45
N THR A 55 -4.32 -0.10 -4.41
CA THR A 55 -5.07 0.65 -5.43
C THR A 55 -6.29 1.35 -4.85
N CYS A 56 -6.58 2.54 -5.39
CA CYS A 56 -7.86 3.20 -5.13
C CYS A 56 -8.95 2.49 -5.93
N SER A 57 -10.03 2.06 -5.28
CA SER A 57 -11.09 1.28 -5.93
C SER A 57 -12.45 1.55 -5.30
N SER A 58 -13.51 1.10 -5.94
CA SER A 58 -14.81 0.99 -5.30
C SER A 58 -14.83 -0.21 -4.34
N ARG A 59 -15.73 -0.16 -3.36
CA ARG A 59 -15.86 -1.23 -2.34
C ARG A 59 -16.09 -2.60 -2.96
N ASN A 60 -16.83 -2.67 -4.05
CA ASN A 60 -17.19 -3.92 -4.71
C ASN A 60 -16.02 -4.60 -5.43
N VAL A 61 -15.01 -3.80 -5.84
CA VAL A 61 -13.83 -4.28 -6.55
C VAL A 61 -12.74 -4.70 -5.57
N CYS A 62 -12.63 -4.05 -4.39
CA CYS A 62 -11.69 -4.44 -3.36
C CYS A 62 -12.03 -5.83 -2.81
N GLN A 63 -11.27 -6.84 -3.19
CA GLN A 63 -11.50 -8.23 -2.79
C GLN A 63 -11.17 -8.49 -1.33
N THR A 64 -10.30 -7.65 -0.77
CA THR A 64 -9.90 -7.72 0.64
C THR A 64 -10.83 -6.89 1.52
N ARG A 65 -10.90 -7.25 2.81
CA ARG A 65 -11.73 -6.50 3.76
C ARG A 65 -11.12 -5.17 4.21
N GLN A 66 -9.90 -4.90 3.80
CA GLN A 66 -9.13 -3.72 4.24
C GLN A 66 -9.26 -2.59 3.24
N TRP A 67 -10.40 -1.95 3.29
CA TRP A 67 -10.76 -0.81 2.47
C TRP A 67 -10.83 0.46 3.31
N VAL A 68 -9.90 1.38 3.07
CA VAL A 68 -9.69 2.62 3.83
C VAL A 68 -10.42 3.77 3.16
N THR A 69 -11.19 4.54 3.91
CA THR A 69 -11.97 5.68 3.42
C THR A 69 -11.85 6.89 4.32
N ALA A 70 -12.26 8.04 3.81
CA ALA A 70 -12.34 9.29 4.58
C ALA A 70 -13.46 9.29 5.66
N SER A 71 -14.35 8.31 5.65
CA SER A 71 -15.46 8.23 6.61
C SER A 71 -14.95 8.01 8.04
N PRO A 72 -15.62 8.53 9.07
CA PRO A 72 -15.31 8.23 10.46
C PRO A 72 -15.25 6.71 10.70
N GLY A 73 -14.13 6.22 11.22
CA GLY A 73 -13.89 4.78 11.37
C GLY A 73 -13.49 4.03 10.09
N GLY A 74 -13.29 4.73 8.97
CA GLY A 74 -12.89 4.15 7.68
C GLY A 74 -11.43 3.68 7.59
N GLY A 75 -10.67 3.75 8.70
CA GLY A 75 -9.28 3.34 8.76
C GLY A 75 -8.29 4.44 8.35
N GLN A 76 -7.03 4.08 8.30
CA GLN A 76 -5.92 4.97 7.95
C GLN A 76 -5.00 4.28 6.93
N CYS A 77 -4.33 5.09 6.11
CA CYS A 77 -3.24 4.60 5.27
C CYS A 77 -2.06 4.11 6.12
N SER A 78 -1.47 3.00 5.72
CA SER A 78 -0.25 2.50 6.38
C SER A 78 0.90 3.49 6.16
N GLN A 79 1.65 3.78 7.22
CA GLN A 79 2.82 4.66 7.16
C GLN A 79 3.95 4.12 8.03
N ILE A 80 5.18 4.23 7.55
CA ILE A 80 6.36 3.98 8.38
C ILE A 80 6.59 5.21 9.24
N GLU A 81 6.38 5.07 10.55
CA GLU A 81 6.57 6.16 11.50
C GLU A 81 8.04 6.24 11.96
N GLN A 82 8.69 5.08 12.10
CA GLN A 82 10.06 5.01 12.57
C GLN A 82 10.76 3.76 12.07
N VAL A 83 12.06 3.90 11.79
CA VAL A 83 12.98 2.79 11.50
C VAL A 83 14.01 2.70 12.61
N ILE A 84 14.18 1.54 13.23
CA ILE A 84 15.08 1.32 14.37
C ILE A 84 16.03 0.16 14.08
N PRO A 85 17.34 0.38 14.03
CA PRO A 85 18.02 1.69 14.01
C PRO A 85 17.79 2.43 12.69
N SER A 86 17.85 3.76 12.71
CA SER A 86 17.67 4.61 11.52
C SER A 86 18.91 4.70 10.63
N SER A 87 20.05 4.27 11.14
CA SER A 87 21.32 4.20 10.40
C SER A 87 22.12 2.98 10.83
N LEU A 88 22.94 2.47 9.93
CA LEU A 88 23.78 1.30 10.14
C LEU A 88 25.19 1.61 9.64
N SER A 89 26.21 1.22 10.43
CA SER A 89 27.60 1.21 9.96
C SER A 89 27.92 -0.18 9.43
N MET A 90 28.48 -0.27 8.24
CA MET A 90 28.88 -1.55 7.66
C MET A 90 30.37 -1.81 7.86
N PRO A 91 30.79 -3.03 8.24
CA PRO A 91 29.95 -4.17 8.59
C PRO A 91 29.20 -3.94 9.91
N THR A 92 27.96 -4.39 9.97
CA THR A 92 27.12 -4.19 11.15
C THR A 92 27.03 -5.46 12.00
N ALA A 93 27.01 -5.29 13.33
CA ALA A 93 26.63 -6.35 14.27
C ALA A 93 25.11 -6.47 14.44
N VAL A 94 24.34 -5.51 13.92
CA VAL A 94 22.89 -5.51 13.96
C VAL A 94 22.35 -6.48 12.90
N SER A 95 21.55 -7.44 13.31
CA SER A 95 21.00 -8.46 12.41
C SER A 95 19.62 -8.12 11.86
N HIS A 96 18.92 -7.17 12.48
CA HIS A 96 17.55 -6.82 12.15
C HIS A 96 17.30 -5.33 12.31
N ILE A 97 16.39 -4.80 11.50
CA ILE A 97 15.77 -3.49 11.72
C ILE A 97 14.32 -3.70 12.13
N THR A 98 13.79 -2.79 12.91
CA THR A 98 12.37 -2.76 13.30
C THR A 98 11.73 -1.52 12.71
N LEU A 99 10.61 -1.72 12.05
CA LEU A 99 9.80 -0.69 11.44
C LEU A 99 8.53 -0.52 12.28
N MET A 100 8.36 0.66 12.84
CA MET A 100 7.09 1.06 13.45
C MET A 100 6.16 1.52 12.35
N ILE A 101 5.04 0.84 12.19
CA ILE A 101 4.10 1.09 11.07
C ILE A 101 2.71 1.30 11.66
N SER A 102 2.15 2.48 11.41
CA SER A 102 0.75 2.76 11.73
C SER A 102 -0.17 2.05 10.75
N ALA A 103 -1.34 1.65 11.22
CA ALA A 103 -2.38 1.01 10.42
C ALA A 103 -1.87 -0.17 9.56
N LEU A 104 -0.96 -0.98 10.14
CA LEU A 104 -0.49 -2.21 9.48
C LEU A 104 -1.69 -3.13 9.22
N PRO A 105 -1.90 -3.59 7.97
CA PRO A 105 -2.98 -4.51 7.65
C PRO A 105 -2.89 -5.81 8.45
N GLU A 106 -4.02 -6.28 8.95
CA GLU A 106 -4.09 -7.59 9.60
C GLU A 106 -3.99 -8.69 8.52
N VAL A 107 -2.97 -9.52 8.64
CA VAL A 107 -2.81 -10.72 7.82
C VAL A 107 -3.18 -11.94 8.65
N SER A 108 -3.95 -12.85 8.07
CA SER A 108 -4.31 -14.10 8.74
C SER A 108 -3.07 -15.00 8.85
N ARG A 109 -3.11 -15.99 9.76
CA ARG A 109 -1.99 -16.95 9.89
C ARG A 109 -1.75 -17.79 8.63
N ARG A 110 -2.70 -17.81 7.71
CA ARG A 110 -2.60 -18.54 6.43
C ARG A 110 -2.03 -17.67 5.32
N ASP A 111 -2.02 -16.35 5.52
CA ASP A 111 -1.50 -15.43 4.52
C ASP A 111 0.03 -15.43 4.56
N PRO A 112 0.68 -15.28 3.42
CA PRO A 112 2.13 -15.26 3.33
C PRO A 112 2.78 -14.08 4.07
N GLY A 113 2.02 -13.05 4.46
CA GLY A 113 2.48 -11.89 5.26
C GLY A 113 3.27 -10.88 4.43
N PHE A 114 4.34 -10.33 5.02
CA PHE A 114 5.08 -9.22 4.43
C PHE A 114 6.52 -9.59 4.12
N ASN A 115 7.08 -8.93 3.11
CA ASN A 115 8.49 -8.92 2.76
C ASN A 115 9.06 -7.50 2.89
N CYS A 116 10.30 -7.41 3.33
CA CYS A 116 11.11 -6.19 3.32
C CYS A 116 12.00 -6.21 2.09
N VAL A 117 11.98 -5.15 1.31
CA VAL A 117 12.80 -4.99 0.10
C VAL A 117 13.71 -3.78 0.28
N PHE A 118 15.00 -4.01 0.22
CA PHE A 118 16.03 -2.98 0.40
C PHE A 118 16.57 -2.53 -0.96
N GLY A 119 16.26 -1.29 -1.38
CA GLY A 119 16.65 -0.78 -2.69
C GLY A 119 16.05 -1.56 -3.86
N HIS A 120 16.49 -1.24 -5.08
CA HIS A 120 15.90 -1.81 -6.29
C HIS A 120 16.40 -3.22 -6.66
N ASN A 121 17.58 -3.61 -6.21
CA ASN A 121 18.25 -4.84 -6.65
C ASN A 121 18.52 -5.84 -5.53
N VAL A 122 17.98 -5.64 -4.34
CA VAL A 122 18.21 -6.52 -3.20
C VAL A 122 17.08 -7.53 -3.05
N THR A 123 17.45 -8.76 -2.69
CA THR A 123 16.49 -9.85 -2.47
C THR A 123 15.50 -9.47 -1.37
N ALA A 124 14.23 -9.76 -1.62
CA ALA A 124 13.18 -9.59 -0.63
C ALA A 124 13.41 -10.52 0.57
N VAL A 125 13.37 -9.97 1.77
CA VAL A 125 13.55 -10.71 3.02
C VAL A 125 12.20 -10.80 3.74
N ARG A 126 11.86 -11.98 4.25
CA ARG A 126 10.63 -12.19 5.00
C ARG A 126 10.58 -11.31 6.24
N ALA A 127 9.52 -10.52 6.39
CA ALA A 127 9.26 -9.75 7.58
C ALA A 127 8.58 -10.59 8.67
N ARG A 128 8.94 -10.32 9.91
CA ARG A 128 8.27 -10.85 11.10
C ARG A 128 7.38 -9.77 11.69
N VAL A 129 6.11 -10.09 11.89
CA VAL A 129 5.20 -9.17 12.60
C VAL A 129 5.59 -9.12 14.08
N VAL A 130 5.75 -7.92 14.59
CA VAL A 130 6.05 -7.62 15.99
C VAL A 130 5.02 -6.61 16.54
N SER A 131 5.05 -6.34 17.83
CA SER A 131 4.16 -5.34 18.43
C SER A 131 4.43 -3.96 17.82
N GLY A 132 3.42 -3.39 17.18
CA GLY A 132 3.48 -2.05 16.56
C GLY A 132 4.17 -1.99 15.20
N GLY A 133 4.51 -3.14 14.56
CA GLY A 133 5.13 -3.06 13.25
C GLY A 133 5.74 -4.36 12.73
N LEU A 134 6.85 -4.22 12.01
CA LEU A 134 7.55 -5.32 11.35
C LEU A 134 9.04 -5.34 11.72
N GLN A 135 9.59 -6.53 11.83
CA GLN A 135 11.03 -6.76 11.96
C GLN A 135 11.56 -7.39 10.68
N CYS A 136 12.60 -6.79 10.11
CA CYS A 136 13.25 -7.22 8.87
C CYS A 136 14.69 -7.65 9.18
N ALA A 137 15.10 -8.83 8.73
CA ALA A 137 16.51 -9.20 8.75
C ALA A 137 17.29 -8.30 7.78
N ILE A 138 18.48 -7.88 8.17
CA ILE A 138 19.36 -7.09 7.31
C ILE A 138 20.07 -8.06 6.35
N PRO A 139 20.00 -7.85 5.03
CA PRO A 139 20.76 -8.62 4.06
C PRO A 139 22.27 -8.54 4.32
N SER A 140 23.04 -9.50 3.80
CA SER A 140 24.49 -9.49 3.93
C SER A 140 25.13 -8.23 3.34
N SER A 141 26.31 -7.84 3.82
CA SER A 141 27.05 -6.70 3.28
C SER A 141 27.32 -6.80 1.77
N GLU A 142 27.44 -8.03 1.26
CA GLU A 142 27.61 -8.28 -0.17
C GLU A 142 26.38 -7.84 -1.00
N ALA A 143 25.17 -7.97 -0.45
CA ALA A 143 23.96 -7.49 -1.10
C ALA A 143 23.90 -5.97 -1.25
N PHE A 144 24.67 -5.25 -0.43
CA PHE A 144 24.79 -3.78 -0.48
C PHE A 144 26.05 -3.30 -1.20
N SER A 145 26.89 -4.19 -1.74
CA SER A 145 28.15 -3.83 -2.42
C SER A 145 27.95 -2.92 -3.65
N THR A 146 26.74 -2.94 -4.26
CA THR A 146 26.38 -2.07 -5.39
C THR A 146 26.08 -0.63 -4.98
N PHE A 147 25.97 -0.35 -3.67
CA PHE A 147 25.60 0.96 -3.13
C PHE A 147 26.81 1.74 -2.57
N GLN A 148 28.04 1.39 -2.94
CA GLN A 148 29.21 2.10 -2.47
C GLN A 148 29.35 3.45 -3.18
N THR A 149 29.10 4.53 -2.44
CA THR A 149 29.37 5.90 -2.91
C THR A 149 30.72 6.40 -2.42
N ALA A 150 31.29 7.35 -3.15
CA ALA A 150 32.55 7.99 -2.78
C ALA A 150 32.49 8.76 -1.43
N THR A 151 31.28 9.04 -0.93
CA THR A 151 31.04 9.76 0.33
C THR A 151 30.93 8.85 1.55
N GLY A 152 30.88 7.54 1.36
CA GLY A 152 30.80 6.55 2.47
C GLY A 152 29.47 6.49 3.22
N ALA A 153 28.49 7.31 2.88
CA ALA A 153 27.14 7.26 3.44
C ALA A 153 26.09 7.26 2.31
N GLU A 154 25.12 6.37 2.39
CA GLU A 154 24.08 6.22 1.40
C GLU A 154 22.71 6.01 2.03
N SER A 155 21.68 6.57 1.40
CA SER A 155 20.29 6.32 1.76
C SER A 155 19.74 5.18 0.91
N ILE A 156 19.23 4.15 1.55
CA ILE A 156 18.62 3.00 0.88
C ILE A 156 17.12 3.05 1.09
N GLN A 157 16.38 3.08 -0.01
CA GLN A 157 14.93 2.99 0.04
C GLN A 157 14.52 1.62 0.58
N LEU A 158 13.60 1.62 1.54
CA LEU A 158 13.03 0.41 2.10
C LEU A 158 11.56 0.35 1.73
N GLU A 159 11.14 -0.77 1.15
CA GLU A 159 9.76 -1.04 0.80
C GLU A 159 9.24 -2.24 1.57
N ILE A 160 7.98 -2.15 2.00
CA ILE A 160 7.24 -3.29 2.53
C ILE A 160 6.25 -3.74 1.46
N ARG A 161 6.34 -5.01 1.09
CA ARG A 161 5.47 -5.62 0.09
C ARG A 161 4.70 -6.79 0.68
N PHE A 162 3.49 -7.02 0.18
CA PHE A 162 2.79 -8.28 0.45
C PHE A 162 3.53 -9.44 -0.22
N ALA A 163 3.74 -10.52 0.53
CA ALA A 163 4.63 -11.58 0.08
C ALA A 163 4.07 -12.43 -1.08
N ASP A 164 2.75 -12.51 -1.20
CA ASP A 164 2.04 -13.24 -2.26
C ASP A 164 1.74 -12.36 -3.48
N LEU A 165 1.35 -11.11 -3.25
CA LEU A 165 0.95 -10.20 -4.31
C LEU A 165 2.12 -9.41 -4.90
N GLY A 166 3.23 -9.29 -4.15
CA GLY A 166 4.37 -8.45 -4.53
C GLY A 166 4.05 -6.93 -4.57
N THR A 167 2.82 -6.55 -4.19
CA THR A 167 2.38 -5.15 -4.17
C THR A 167 3.01 -4.42 -3.00
N THR A 168 3.46 -3.18 -3.24
CA THR A 168 4.04 -2.34 -2.20
C THR A 168 2.95 -1.82 -1.27
N LEU A 169 3.09 -2.07 0.04
CA LEU A 169 2.23 -1.51 1.06
C LEU A 169 2.66 -0.08 1.40
N VAL A 170 3.94 0.11 1.66
CA VAL A 170 4.53 1.39 2.09
C VAL A 170 6.03 1.40 1.78
N SER A 171 6.59 2.58 1.53
CA SER A 171 8.02 2.82 1.31
C SER A 171 8.53 4.01 2.13
N THR A 172 9.84 4.04 2.39
CA THR A 172 10.54 5.18 3.02
C THR A 172 10.92 6.23 2.01
#